data_5153d51732eb43ca5d3e27d603f42ac7
#
_entry.id   5153d51732eb43ca5d3e27d603f42ac7
#
_cell.length_a   1.000
_cell.length_b   1.000
_cell.length_c   1.000
_cell.angle_alpha   90.00
_cell.angle_beta   90.00
_cell.angle_gamma   90.00
#
_symmetry.space_group_name_H-M   'P 1'
#
loop_
_entity.id
_entity.type
_entity.pdbx_description
1 polymer ?
#
loop_
_entity_poly.entity_id
_entity_poly.type
_entity_poly.pdbx_seq_one_letter_code
_entity_poly.pdbx_strand_id
1 'polypeptide(L)'
;MDLGILTFGFSGLIILLSWAVRIVIIVLLIKMLLKYLNDRKPTPEQETIRRSLGEALRDHRQRCGMTQEYVAEALNVSRQAVSKWETGAAEPSTSNLLALAKLYGVDPGDLLRGVQ
;
A
#
# COMPACT_ATOMS: atom_id res chain seq x y z
N MET A 1 62.98 6.81 -1.73
CA MET A 1 61.51 6.84 -1.55
C MET A 1 60.91 5.89 -2.53
N ASP A 2 60.32 4.87 -2.02
CA ASP A 2 59.97 3.70 -2.78
C ASP A 2 58.76 3.93 -3.67
N LEU A 3 58.95 3.74 -4.96
CA LEU A 3 57.87 3.73 -5.97
C LEU A 3 56.71 2.81 -5.55
N GLY A 4 57.01 1.77 -4.75
CA GLY A 4 56.04 0.84 -4.21
C GLY A 4 55.01 1.49 -3.25
N ILE A 5 55.43 2.44 -2.43
CA ILE A 5 54.52 3.13 -1.48
C ILE A 5 53.53 4.03 -2.23
N LEU A 6 53.99 4.71 -3.28
CA LEU A 6 53.17 5.56 -4.15
C LEU A 6 52.17 4.72 -4.95
N THR A 7 52.56 3.54 -5.43
CA THR A 7 51.66 2.64 -6.17
C THR A 7 50.60 2.01 -5.25
N PHE A 8 50.97 1.62 -4.04
CA PHE A 8 50.01 1.12 -3.04
C PHE A 8 49.00 2.19 -2.59
N GLY A 9 49.48 3.42 -2.37
CA GLY A 9 48.61 4.56 -2.01
C GLY A 9 47.62 4.90 -3.13
N PHE A 10 48.08 4.86 -4.38
CA PHE A 10 47.25 5.16 -5.55
C PHE A 10 46.19 4.08 -5.81
N SER A 11 46.56 2.81 -5.63
CA SER A 11 45.60 1.69 -5.77
C SER A 11 44.56 1.69 -4.66
N GLY A 12 44.94 2.03 -3.41
CA GLY A 12 44.02 2.19 -2.30
C GLY A 12 42.99 3.31 -2.53
N LEU A 13 43.45 4.43 -3.07
CA LEU A 13 42.55 5.56 -3.40
C LEU A 13 41.55 5.18 -4.50
N ILE A 14 41.98 4.47 -5.53
CA ILE A 14 41.09 3.99 -6.62
C ILE A 14 40.01 3.05 -6.06
N ILE A 15 40.38 2.14 -5.16
CA ILE A 15 39.43 1.22 -4.52
C ILE A 15 38.42 1.99 -3.71
N LEU A 16 38.84 2.96 -2.89
CA LEU A 16 37.91 3.81 -2.08
C LEU A 16 36.97 4.61 -2.95
N LEU A 17 37.47 5.21 -4.05
CA LEU A 17 36.62 5.94 -5.01
C LEU A 17 35.61 5.01 -5.69
N SER A 18 36.04 3.80 -6.05
CA SER A 18 35.14 2.79 -6.62
C SER A 18 34.01 2.40 -5.65
N TRP A 19 34.33 2.21 -4.39
CA TRP A 19 33.32 1.95 -3.35
C TRP A 19 32.36 3.12 -3.14
N ALA A 20 32.88 4.35 -3.09
CA ALA A 20 32.08 5.56 -2.97
C ALA A 20 31.08 5.70 -4.12
N VAL A 21 31.52 5.47 -5.36
CA VAL A 21 30.66 5.51 -6.54
C VAL A 21 29.55 4.44 -6.46
N ARG A 22 29.89 3.23 -6.03
CA ARG A 22 28.90 2.15 -5.87
C ARG A 22 27.85 2.50 -4.83
N ILE A 23 28.26 3.05 -3.69
CA ILE A 23 27.34 3.48 -2.64
C ILE A 23 26.39 4.57 -3.17
N VAL A 24 26.91 5.56 -3.90
CA VAL A 24 26.09 6.61 -4.52
C VAL A 24 25.06 6.00 -5.48
N ILE A 25 25.48 5.08 -6.33
CA ILE A 25 24.57 4.41 -7.28
C ILE A 25 23.47 3.65 -6.53
N ILE A 26 23.82 2.89 -5.49
CA ILE A 26 22.85 2.14 -4.68
C ILE A 26 21.84 3.10 -4.01
N VAL A 27 22.33 4.20 -3.43
CA VAL A 27 21.46 5.22 -2.81
C VAL A 27 20.50 5.83 -3.83
N LEU A 28 20.99 6.16 -5.03
CA LEU A 28 20.17 6.70 -6.12
C LEU A 28 19.11 5.69 -6.59
N LEU A 29 19.48 4.42 -6.72
CA LEU A 29 18.55 3.35 -7.08
C LEU A 29 17.47 3.16 -6.01
N ILE A 30 17.84 3.19 -4.73
CA ILE A 30 16.89 3.10 -3.62
C ILE A 30 15.95 4.31 -3.63
N LYS A 31 16.47 5.51 -3.81
CA LYS A 31 15.64 6.73 -3.91
C LYS A 31 14.67 6.66 -5.09
N MET A 32 15.15 6.19 -6.24
CA MET A 32 14.32 6.04 -7.43
C MET A 32 13.21 4.98 -7.20
N LEU A 33 13.55 3.86 -6.56
CA LEU A 33 12.59 2.83 -6.21
C LEU A 33 11.54 3.34 -5.21
N LEU A 34 11.98 4.03 -4.16
CA LEU A 34 11.07 4.62 -3.16
C LEU A 34 10.15 5.67 -3.80
N LYS A 35 10.68 6.51 -4.69
CA LYS A 35 9.89 7.47 -5.47
C LYS A 35 8.85 6.74 -6.34
N TYR A 36 9.25 5.71 -7.07
CA TYR A 36 8.36 4.91 -7.90
C TYR A 36 7.24 4.25 -7.08
N LEU A 37 7.56 3.71 -5.90
CA LEU A 37 6.55 3.12 -5.00
C LEU A 37 5.62 4.18 -4.39
N ASN A 38 6.15 5.38 -4.11
CA ASN A 38 5.35 6.48 -3.56
C ASN A 38 4.48 7.15 -4.62
N ASP A 39 4.90 7.16 -5.89
CA ASP A 39 4.11 7.70 -7.01
C ASP A 39 2.92 6.80 -7.39
N ARG A 40 2.78 5.63 -6.78
CA ARG A 40 1.58 4.80 -6.84
C ARG A 40 0.43 5.35 -5.98
N LYS A 41 0.33 6.66 -5.85
CA LYS A 41 -0.85 7.28 -5.26
C LYS A 41 -2.06 6.97 -6.14
N PRO A 42 -3.19 6.61 -5.55
CA PRO A 42 -4.40 6.40 -6.34
C PRO A 42 -4.74 7.67 -7.12
N THR A 43 -5.22 7.50 -8.33
CA THR A 43 -5.73 8.64 -9.11
C THR A 43 -6.94 9.24 -8.39
N PRO A 44 -7.27 10.53 -8.65
CA PRO A 44 -8.47 11.14 -8.07
C PRO A 44 -9.75 10.34 -8.33
N GLU A 45 -9.82 9.70 -9.50
CA GLU A 45 -10.92 8.80 -9.84
C GLU A 45 -10.95 7.55 -8.95
N GLN A 46 -9.80 6.93 -8.72
CA GLN A 46 -9.68 5.77 -7.82
C GLN A 46 -10.02 6.13 -6.38
N GLU A 47 -9.62 7.32 -5.91
CA GLU A 47 -9.99 7.80 -4.58
C GLU A 47 -11.51 7.99 -4.44
N THR A 48 -12.14 8.53 -5.48
CA THR A 48 -13.60 8.70 -5.52
C THR A 48 -14.30 7.35 -5.46
N ILE A 49 -13.85 6.38 -6.24
CA ILE A 49 -14.38 5.00 -6.24
C ILE A 49 -14.22 4.35 -4.88
N ARG A 50 -13.05 4.45 -4.28
CA ARG A 50 -12.77 3.89 -2.93
C ARG A 50 -13.67 4.51 -1.86
N ARG A 51 -13.88 5.82 -1.94
CA ARG A 51 -14.74 6.53 -0.99
C ARG A 51 -16.19 6.10 -1.13
N SER A 52 -16.71 6.01 -2.34
CA SER A 52 -18.08 5.59 -2.63
C SER A 52 -18.34 4.15 -2.19
N LEU A 53 -17.40 3.24 -2.45
CA LEU A 53 -17.47 1.87 -1.96
C LEU A 53 -17.44 1.81 -0.43
N GLY A 54 -16.55 2.58 0.19
CA GLY A 54 -16.43 2.65 1.65
C GLY A 54 -17.71 3.13 2.32
N GLU A 55 -18.34 4.15 1.76
CA GLU A 55 -19.64 4.66 2.24
C GLU A 55 -20.73 3.58 2.11
N ALA A 56 -20.79 2.87 1.00
CA ALA A 56 -21.73 1.76 0.81
C ALA A 56 -21.51 0.64 1.82
N LEU A 57 -20.25 0.25 2.07
CA LEU A 57 -19.91 -0.76 3.08
C LEU A 57 -20.36 -0.33 4.48
N ARG A 58 -20.10 0.91 4.84
CA ARG A 58 -20.51 1.46 6.13
C ARG A 58 -22.03 1.49 6.29
N ASP A 59 -22.74 1.94 5.27
CA ASP A 59 -24.22 2.00 5.29
C ASP A 59 -24.84 0.62 5.46
N HIS A 60 -24.38 -0.38 4.73
CA HIS A 60 -24.86 -1.76 4.87
C HIS A 60 -24.54 -2.35 6.24
N ARG A 61 -23.34 -2.08 6.77
CA ARG A 61 -22.99 -2.51 8.13
C ARG A 61 -23.92 -1.91 9.17
N GLN A 62 -24.16 -0.61 9.09
CA GLN A 62 -25.04 0.10 10.03
C GLN A 62 -26.48 -0.37 9.93
N ARG A 63 -26.99 -0.63 8.73
CA ARG A 63 -28.33 -1.19 8.53
C ARG A 63 -28.48 -2.59 9.15
N CYS A 64 -27.40 -3.37 9.13
CA CYS A 64 -27.38 -4.68 9.79
C CYS A 64 -27.15 -4.59 11.31
N GLY A 65 -26.94 -3.39 11.88
CA GLY A 65 -26.66 -3.20 13.30
C GLY A 65 -25.33 -3.78 13.77
N MET A 66 -24.37 -3.94 12.87
CA MET A 66 -23.06 -4.54 13.16
C MET A 66 -22.03 -3.47 13.51
N THR A 67 -21.10 -3.81 14.41
CA THR A 67 -19.92 -3.00 14.70
C THR A 67 -18.77 -3.34 13.75
N GLN A 68 -17.79 -2.44 13.63
CA GLN A 68 -16.56 -2.74 12.86
C GLN A 68 -15.82 -3.93 13.44
N GLU A 69 -15.79 -4.07 14.75
CA GLU A 69 -15.19 -5.22 15.45
C GLU A 69 -15.86 -6.53 15.08
N TYR A 70 -17.18 -6.55 15.04
CA TYR A 70 -17.94 -7.74 14.67
C TYR A 70 -17.62 -8.18 13.22
N VAL A 71 -17.61 -7.23 12.29
CA VAL A 71 -17.27 -7.49 10.89
C VAL A 71 -15.85 -7.98 10.76
N ALA A 72 -14.90 -7.35 11.45
CA ALA A 72 -13.49 -7.74 11.46
C ALA A 72 -13.32 -9.18 11.94
N GLU A 73 -13.97 -9.55 13.02
CA GLU A 73 -13.95 -10.91 13.57
C GLU A 73 -14.58 -11.91 12.61
N ALA A 74 -15.72 -11.58 12.02
CA ALA A 74 -16.41 -12.44 11.06
C ALA A 74 -15.58 -12.73 9.80
N LEU A 75 -14.80 -11.76 9.34
CA LEU A 75 -13.92 -11.89 8.16
C LEU A 75 -12.49 -12.31 8.50
N ASN A 76 -12.17 -12.46 9.77
CA ASN A 76 -10.81 -12.74 10.24
C ASN A 76 -9.77 -11.71 9.75
N VAL A 77 -10.12 -10.44 9.86
CA VAL A 77 -9.26 -9.30 9.56
C VAL A 77 -9.18 -8.37 10.77
N SER A 78 -8.30 -7.38 10.73
CA SER A 78 -8.22 -6.39 11.80
C SER A 78 -9.35 -5.36 11.69
N ARG A 79 -9.75 -4.78 12.84
CA ARG A 79 -10.70 -3.66 12.85
C ARG A 79 -10.18 -2.48 12.02
N GLN A 80 -8.87 -2.21 12.06
CA GLN A 80 -8.24 -1.16 11.28
C GLN A 80 -8.43 -1.38 9.77
N ALA A 81 -8.39 -2.63 9.30
CA ALA A 81 -8.67 -2.95 7.90
C ALA A 81 -10.10 -2.57 7.52
N VAL A 82 -11.08 -2.94 8.33
CA VAL A 82 -12.49 -2.58 8.10
C VAL A 82 -12.67 -1.05 8.11
N SER A 83 -12.08 -0.36 9.06
CA SER A 83 -12.10 1.09 9.14
C SER A 83 -11.50 1.75 7.89
N LYS A 84 -10.37 1.26 7.40
CA LYS A 84 -9.73 1.77 6.17
C LYS A 84 -10.59 1.55 4.93
N TRP A 85 -11.30 0.44 4.85
CA TRP A 85 -12.23 0.19 3.74
C TRP A 85 -13.40 1.17 3.75
N GLU A 86 -13.97 1.43 4.90
CA GLU A 86 -15.11 2.34 5.06
C GLU A 86 -14.75 3.82 4.83
N THR A 87 -13.50 4.21 5.12
CA THR A 87 -13.01 5.58 4.88
C THR A 87 -12.45 5.79 3.48
N GLY A 88 -12.28 4.73 2.69
CA GLY A 88 -11.66 4.79 1.38
C GLY A 88 -10.13 4.84 1.41
N ALA A 89 -9.49 4.68 2.57
CA ALA A 89 -8.04 4.63 2.70
C ALA A 89 -7.42 3.37 2.07
N ALA A 90 -8.19 2.28 2.02
CA ALA A 90 -7.82 1.03 1.36
C ALA A 90 -9.05 0.39 0.73
N GLU A 91 -8.83 -0.53 -0.19
CA GLU A 91 -9.88 -1.36 -0.78
C GLU A 91 -9.85 -2.76 -0.17
N PRO A 92 -11.02 -3.38 0.09
CA PRO A 92 -11.03 -4.80 0.40
C PRO A 92 -10.61 -5.62 -0.82
N SER A 93 -9.97 -6.77 -0.60
CA SER A 93 -9.75 -7.74 -1.66
C SER A 93 -11.09 -8.24 -2.21
N THR A 94 -11.06 -8.82 -3.41
CA THR A 94 -12.28 -9.43 -4.00
C THR A 94 -12.89 -10.47 -3.07
N SER A 95 -12.08 -11.30 -2.44
CA SER A 95 -12.53 -12.30 -1.47
C SER A 95 -13.23 -11.66 -0.26
N ASN A 96 -12.66 -10.59 0.28
CA ASN A 96 -13.25 -9.87 1.40
C ASN A 96 -14.53 -9.14 0.99
N LEU A 97 -14.58 -8.58 -0.22
CA LEU A 97 -15.77 -7.94 -0.76
C LEU A 97 -16.94 -8.93 -0.87
N LEU A 98 -16.69 -10.12 -1.39
CA LEU A 98 -17.69 -11.20 -1.48
C LEU A 98 -18.13 -11.65 -0.08
N ALA A 99 -17.21 -11.78 0.87
CA ALA A 99 -17.53 -12.14 2.24
C ALA A 99 -18.36 -11.06 2.94
N LEU A 100 -18.06 -9.78 2.70
CA LEU A 100 -18.86 -8.64 3.21
C LEU A 100 -20.28 -8.66 2.64
N ALA A 101 -20.42 -8.87 1.34
CA ALA A 101 -21.74 -8.98 0.70
C ALA A 101 -22.57 -10.11 1.30
N LYS A 102 -21.95 -11.26 1.53
CA LYS A 102 -22.59 -12.40 2.17
C LYS A 102 -23.00 -12.10 3.62
N LEU A 103 -22.11 -11.46 4.36
CA LEU A 103 -22.36 -11.07 5.77
C LEU A 103 -23.51 -10.08 5.88
N TYR A 104 -23.58 -9.10 4.99
CA TYR A 104 -24.62 -8.08 4.95
C TYR A 104 -25.92 -8.57 4.29
N GLY A 105 -25.91 -9.76 3.69
CA GLY A 105 -27.08 -10.34 3.02
C GLY A 105 -27.46 -9.60 1.74
N VAL A 106 -26.52 -9.05 1.02
CA VAL A 106 -26.71 -8.31 -0.23
C VAL A 106 -25.93 -8.95 -1.38
N ASP A 107 -26.39 -8.69 -2.60
CA ASP A 107 -25.63 -9.06 -3.80
C ASP A 107 -24.35 -8.22 -3.88
N PRO A 108 -23.18 -8.81 -4.21
CA PRO A 108 -21.95 -8.04 -4.43
C PRO A 108 -22.11 -6.90 -5.42
N GLY A 109 -22.96 -7.07 -6.44
CA GLY A 109 -23.30 -6.01 -7.40
C GLY A 109 -23.97 -4.81 -6.77
N ASP A 110 -24.75 -5.00 -5.71
CA ASP A 110 -25.41 -3.91 -4.98
C ASP A 110 -24.40 -3.03 -4.22
N LEU A 111 -23.32 -3.62 -3.71
CA LEU A 111 -22.23 -2.87 -3.10
C LEU A 111 -21.51 -1.98 -4.11
N LEU A 112 -21.42 -2.42 -5.36
CA LEU A 112 -20.71 -1.72 -6.43
C LEU A 112 -21.59 -0.71 -7.19
N ARG A 113 -22.90 -0.77 -7.09
CA ARG A 113 -23.82 0.17 -7.79
C ARG A 113 -23.72 1.59 -7.28
N GLY A 114 -23.39 1.80 -6.02
CA GLY A 114 -23.16 3.12 -5.45
C GLY A 114 -21.86 3.80 -5.90
N VAL A 115 -21.06 3.14 -6.73
CA VAL A 115 -19.73 3.56 -7.17
C VAL A 115 -19.77 4.28 -8.54
N GLN A 116 -20.93 4.40 -9.14
CA GLN A 116 -21.10 5.11 -10.42
C GLN A 116 -21.27 6.61 -10.23
#